data_dee1cdd9f1b13fc467c075974fd82ba1
#
_entry.id   dee1cdd9f1b13fc467c075974fd82ba1
#
_cell.length_a   1.000
_cell.length_b   1.000
_cell.length_c   1.000
_cell.angle_alpha   90.00
_cell.angle_beta   90.00
_cell.angle_gamma   90.00
#
_symmetry.space_group_name_H-M   'P 1'
#
loop_
_entity.id
_entity.type
_entity.pdbx_description
1 polymer ?
#
loop_
_entity_poly.entity_id
_entity_poly.type
_entity_poly.pdbx_seq_one_letter_code
_entity_poly.pdbx_strand_id
1 'polypeptide(L)'
;MFRTSRQRWLLVVLGVFAFALFPAVMLANHSWNGYHWARTSNPFTLKLGNNVSSAWTLYLNNASSDWSRSTVLDTTIVAGGTKPRNCRPTSGRVEVCDASYGNTGWLGLAQIWVSGSHIAQGVVKLNDTYYYPGSSYDTFGWRSLVTCQEIGHTFGLDHQDTNFDNPNLGTCMDYTSNPDASPPNYSPNQGDYDELLCIYDPASAGKTLSTPTHSCTGTGHLDSTTTVGQTVNNRMPPAMNDVDYSEPHQWGRLIRGSRAAGFAVYDLDFGHGNHIFTFVTWTREAQNQ
;
A
#
# COMPACT_ATOMS: atom_id res chain seq x y z
N MET A 1 -30.07 -69.89 48.66
CA MET A 1 -28.79 -69.63 47.96
C MET A 1 -29.04 -68.54 46.93
N PHE A 2 -28.89 -67.29 47.35
CA PHE A 2 -29.18 -66.11 46.45
C PHE A 2 -27.90 -65.42 46.12
N ARG A 3 -27.61 -65.31 44.77
CA ARG A 3 -26.47 -64.58 44.23
C ARG A 3 -27.01 -63.29 43.70
N THR A 4 -26.67 -62.15 44.36
CA THR A 4 -27.00 -60.82 43.93
C THR A 4 -25.98 -60.34 42.91
N SER A 5 -26.44 -60.03 41.72
CA SER A 5 -25.69 -59.38 40.64
C SER A 5 -25.61 -57.86 40.91
N ARG A 6 -24.40 -57.36 41.13
CA ARG A 6 -24.16 -55.93 41.21
C ARG A 6 -23.94 -55.39 39.77
N GLN A 7 -24.90 -54.70 39.26
CA GLN A 7 -24.74 -53.87 38.02
C GLN A 7 -23.90 -52.63 38.36
N ARG A 8 -22.74 -52.54 37.76
CA ARG A 8 -21.93 -51.33 37.78
C ARG A 8 -22.41 -50.41 36.66
N TRP A 9 -22.96 -49.25 37.01
CA TRP A 9 -23.26 -48.15 36.12
C TRP A 9 -21.94 -47.42 35.81
N LEU A 10 -21.47 -47.52 34.57
CA LEU A 10 -20.39 -46.66 34.04
C LEU A 10 -21.02 -45.37 33.54
N LEU A 11 -20.83 -44.31 34.31
CA LEU A 11 -21.13 -42.94 33.85
C LEU A 11 -20.02 -42.52 32.87
N VAL A 12 -20.36 -42.50 31.57
CA VAL A 12 -19.52 -41.89 30.53
C VAL A 12 -19.80 -40.40 30.57
N VAL A 13 -18.88 -39.64 31.16
CA VAL A 13 -18.88 -38.17 31.07
C VAL A 13 -18.34 -37.78 29.70
N LEU A 14 -19.22 -37.46 28.76
CA LEU A 14 -18.84 -36.83 27.51
C LEU A 14 -18.44 -35.35 27.79
N GLY A 15 -17.16 -35.10 27.92
CA GLY A 15 -16.61 -33.76 27.93
C GLY A 15 -16.71 -33.16 26.51
N VAL A 16 -17.71 -32.31 26.28
CA VAL A 16 -17.76 -31.51 25.08
C VAL A 16 -16.69 -30.40 25.20
N PHE A 17 -15.55 -30.62 24.58
CA PHE A 17 -14.57 -29.55 24.36
C PHE A 17 -15.16 -28.63 23.32
N ALA A 18 -15.78 -27.52 23.75
CA ALA A 18 -16.06 -26.39 22.91
C ALA A 18 -14.72 -25.76 22.49
N PHE A 19 -14.20 -26.12 21.34
CA PHE A 19 -13.16 -25.36 20.70
C PHE A 19 -13.77 -24.00 20.35
N ALA A 20 -13.52 -23.00 21.18
CA ALA A 20 -13.72 -21.62 20.80
C ALA A 20 -12.76 -21.35 19.64
N LEU A 21 -13.30 -21.30 18.43
CA LEU A 21 -12.62 -20.75 17.25
C LEU A 21 -12.43 -19.25 17.54
N PHE A 22 -11.36 -18.92 18.24
CA PHE A 22 -10.85 -17.56 18.22
C PHE A 22 -10.41 -17.33 16.77
N PRO A 23 -10.95 -16.32 16.05
CA PRO A 23 -10.34 -15.92 14.79
C PRO A 23 -8.88 -15.65 15.10
N ALA A 24 -7.97 -16.35 14.42
CA ALA A 24 -6.57 -15.99 14.46
C ALA A 24 -6.49 -14.57 13.94
N VAL A 25 -6.23 -13.63 14.83
CA VAL A 25 -5.93 -12.25 14.45
C VAL A 25 -4.62 -12.36 13.68
N MET A 26 -4.70 -12.32 12.36
CA MET A 26 -3.53 -12.23 11.51
C MET A 26 -2.87 -10.90 11.88
N LEU A 27 -1.68 -10.98 12.46
CA LEU A 27 -0.81 -9.83 12.66
C LEU A 27 -0.38 -9.37 11.26
N ALA A 28 -1.12 -8.44 10.70
CA ALA A 28 -0.88 -7.93 9.37
C ALA A 28 0.22 -6.87 9.43
N ASN A 29 1.48 -7.32 9.40
CA ASN A 29 2.57 -6.46 8.97
C ASN A 29 2.43 -6.32 7.44
N HIS A 30 2.09 -5.12 6.98
CA HIS A 30 1.93 -4.79 5.57
C HIS A 30 2.96 -3.75 5.11
N SER A 31 4.14 -3.78 5.70
CA SER A 31 5.32 -3.07 5.19
C SER A 31 5.84 -3.75 3.93
N TRP A 32 6.18 -2.98 2.92
CA TRP A 32 6.91 -3.48 1.76
C TRP A 32 8.40 -3.59 2.08
N ASN A 33 8.81 -4.74 2.64
CA ASN A 33 10.20 -5.07 3.00
C ASN A 33 10.92 -4.00 3.86
N GLY A 34 10.19 -3.11 4.55
CA GLY A 34 10.77 -2.04 5.32
C GLY A 34 11.39 -0.90 4.50
N TYR A 35 11.13 -0.84 3.20
CA TYR A 35 11.55 0.31 2.38
C TYR A 35 10.93 1.60 2.90
N HIS A 36 11.75 2.63 3.03
CA HIS A 36 11.34 3.89 3.65
C HIS A 36 12.08 5.09 3.05
N TRP A 37 11.53 6.29 3.26
CA TRP A 37 12.20 7.54 2.92
C TRP A 37 13.28 7.86 3.94
N ALA A 38 14.47 8.23 3.47
CA ALA A 38 15.54 8.72 4.33
C ALA A 38 15.13 10.02 5.03
N ARG A 39 15.33 10.12 6.36
CA ARG A 39 14.93 11.26 7.18
C ARG A 39 15.76 11.35 8.46
N THR A 40 15.83 12.55 9.02
CA THR A 40 16.61 12.84 10.25
C THR A 40 15.73 13.08 11.49
N SER A 41 14.41 13.19 11.31
CA SER A 41 13.44 13.38 12.41
C SER A 41 12.06 12.89 12.01
N ASN A 42 11.18 12.69 12.99
CA ASN A 42 9.75 12.47 12.82
C ASN A 42 8.95 13.59 13.53
N PRO A 43 7.75 13.97 13.01
CA PRO A 43 7.33 13.66 11.66
C PRO A 43 8.23 14.27 10.59
N PHE A 44 8.37 13.60 9.46
CA PHE A 44 9.01 14.19 8.30
C PHE A 44 7.94 14.55 7.27
N THR A 45 8.19 15.60 6.47
CA THR A 45 7.24 16.04 5.44
C THR A 45 7.68 15.55 4.07
N LEU A 46 6.80 14.78 3.41
CA LEU A 46 6.98 14.33 2.04
C LEU A 46 6.14 15.18 1.09
N LYS A 47 6.76 15.64 0.01
CA LYS A 47 6.09 16.46 -1.01
C LYS A 47 5.34 15.58 -2.00
N LEU A 48 4.06 15.91 -2.25
CA LEU A 48 3.25 15.35 -3.33
C LEU A 48 3.15 16.38 -4.46
N GLY A 49 3.82 16.12 -5.57
CA GLY A 49 3.79 16.96 -6.77
C GLY A 49 2.44 16.84 -7.47
N ASN A 50 1.70 17.92 -7.53
CA ASN A 50 0.37 17.96 -8.14
C ASN A 50 0.49 18.12 -9.67
N ASN A 51 0.37 17.02 -10.39
CA ASN A 51 0.25 16.96 -11.84
C ASN A 51 -1.13 16.42 -12.25
N VAL A 52 -2.14 16.60 -11.38
CA VAL A 52 -3.49 16.10 -11.66
C VAL A 52 -4.43 17.20 -12.15
N SER A 53 -5.39 16.79 -12.95
CA SER A 53 -6.49 17.64 -13.43
C SER A 53 -7.45 18.01 -12.29
N SER A 54 -8.37 18.94 -12.57
CA SER A 54 -9.41 19.31 -11.61
C SER A 54 -10.31 18.13 -11.20
N ALA A 55 -10.43 17.10 -12.04
CA ALA A 55 -11.21 15.90 -11.75
C ALA A 55 -10.62 15.06 -10.60
N TRP A 56 -9.33 15.20 -10.32
CA TRP A 56 -8.63 14.45 -9.29
C TRP A 56 -8.17 15.30 -8.11
N THR A 57 -8.27 16.63 -8.20
CA THR A 57 -7.79 17.54 -7.14
C THR A 57 -8.40 17.23 -5.77
N LEU A 58 -9.72 16.93 -5.72
CA LEU A 58 -10.39 16.56 -4.47
C LEU A 58 -9.75 15.32 -3.82
N TYR A 59 -9.50 14.29 -4.61
CA TYR A 59 -8.99 13.00 -4.14
C TYR A 59 -7.53 13.10 -3.69
N LEU A 60 -6.71 13.87 -4.39
CA LEU A 60 -5.34 14.17 -3.96
C LEU A 60 -5.31 14.94 -2.65
N ASN A 61 -6.18 15.94 -2.49
CA ASN A 61 -6.29 16.72 -1.26
C ASN A 61 -6.73 15.85 -0.08
N ASN A 62 -7.73 14.99 -0.27
CA ASN A 62 -8.21 14.07 0.75
C ASN A 62 -7.10 13.08 1.14
N ALA A 63 -6.47 12.43 0.18
CA ALA A 63 -5.39 11.48 0.45
C ALA A 63 -4.22 12.14 1.20
N SER A 64 -3.80 13.35 0.80
CA SER A 64 -2.77 14.11 1.52
C SER A 64 -3.19 14.41 2.96
N SER A 65 -4.41 14.88 3.18
CA SER A 65 -4.95 15.18 4.51
C SER A 65 -5.04 13.93 5.38
N ASP A 66 -5.53 12.83 4.83
CA ASP A 66 -5.72 11.59 5.57
C ASP A 66 -4.39 10.95 5.95
N TRP A 67 -3.44 10.86 5.04
CA TRP A 67 -2.10 10.34 5.35
C TRP A 67 -1.33 11.20 6.34
N SER A 68 -1.54 12.52 6.35
CA SER A 68 -0.94 13.46 7.31
C SER A 68 -1.50 13.35 8.74
N ARG A 69 -2.47 12.48 8.99
CA ARG A 69 -2.89 12.10 10.35
C ARG A 69 -1.90 11.18 11.04
N SER A 70 -0.94 10.63 10.31
CA SER A 70 0.19 9.88 10.87
C SER A 70 1.04 10.76 11.79
N THR A 71 1.57 10.19 12.87
CA THR A 71 2.47 10.92 13.80
C THR A 71 3.92 10.92 13.34
N VAL A 72 4.26 10.18 12.30
CA VAL A 72 5.64 10.05 11.78
C VAL A 72 5.82 10.60 10.38
N LEU A 73 4.73 10.74 9.62
CA LEU A 73 4.71 11.23 8.24
C LEU A 73 3.69 12.35 8.12
N ASP A 74 4.10 13.43 7.50
CA ASP A 74 3.25 14.51 7.02
C ASP A 74 3.41 14.65 5.51
N THR A 75 2.37 15.08 4.80
CA THR A 75 2.43 15.31 3.37
C THR A 75 2.08 16.76 3.04
N THR A 76 2.69 17.30 2.00
CA THR A 76 2.36 18.63 1.49
C THR A 76 2.24 18.63 -0.02
N ILE A 77 1.15 19.18 -0.54
CA ILE A 77 0.94 19.29 -1.97
C ILE A 77 1.73 20.49 -2.49
N VAL A 78 2.54 20.24 -3.50
CA VAL A 78 3.36 21.25 -4.18
C VAL A 78 3.08 21.25 -5.68
N ALA A 79 3.52 22.27 -6.39
CA ALA A 79 3.42 22.28 -7.85
C ALA A 79 4.12 21.05 -8.44
N GLY A 80 3.47 20.40 -9.41
CA GLY A 80 4.01 19.24 -10.11
C GLY A 80 5.26 19.57 -10.91
N GLY A 81 6.15 18.59 -11.03
CA GLY A 81 7.44 18.75 -11.72
C GLY A 81 7.50 18.06 -13.08
N THR A 82 6.42 17.42 -13.50
CA THR A 82 6.41 16.61 -14.72
C THR A 82 5.15 16.85 -15.55
N LYS A 83 5.20 16.41 -16.82
CA LYS A 83 3.98 16.36 -17.63
C LYS A 83 3.14 15.16 -17.19
N PRO A 84 1.81 15.33 -16.96
CA PRO A 84 0.95 14.27 -16.43
C PRO A 84 1.08 12.94 -17.19
N ARG A 85 1.04 12.97 -18.52
CA ARG A 85 1.13 11.74 -19.32
C ARG A 85 2.47 11.00 -19.17
N ASN A 86 3.57 11.71 -18.96
CA ASN A 86 4.88 11.08 -18.77
C ASN A 86 5.09 10.66 -17.32
N CYS A 87 4.60 11.48 -16.38
CA CYS A 87 4.72 11.27 -14.95
C CYS A 87 6.12 10.79 -14.51
N ARG A 88 7.15 11.56 -14.89
CA ARG A 88 8.53 11.21 -14.55
C ARG A 88 8.80 11.50 -13.08
N PRO A 89 9.60 10.65 -12.42
CA PRO A 89 9.94 10.85 -11.03
C PRO A 89 10.78 12.12 -10.82
N THR A 90 10.63 12.69 -9.64
CA THR A 90 11.46 13.80 -9.15
C THR A 90 12.09 13.41 -7.82
N SER A 91 13.39 13.56 -7.69
CA SER A 91 14.11 13.21 -6.47
C SER A 91 13.53 13.86 -5.22
N GLY A 92 13.38 13.06 -4.16
CA GLY A 92 12.94 13.51 -2.85
C GLY A 92 11.46 13.82 -2.74
N ARG A 93 10.62 13.34 -3.67
CA ARG A 93 9.17 13.51 -3.62
C ARG A 93 8.41 12.47 -4.42
N VAL A 94 7.09 12.50 -4.33
CA VAL A 94 6.17 11.71 -5.13
C VAL A 94 5.49 12.62 -6.15
N GLU A 95 5.53 12.28 -7.43
CA GLU A 95 4.73 12.94 -8.47
C GLU A 95 3.40 12.18 -8.64
N VAL A 96 2.29 12.88 -8.48
CA VAL A 96 0.94 12.31 -8.66
C VAL A 96 0.35 12.87 -9.94
N CYS A 97 0.01 12.00 -10.87
CA CYS A 97 -0.42 12.35 -12.23
C CYS A 97 -1.71 11.63 -12.61
N ASP A 98 -2.55 12.29 -13.39
CA ASP A 98 -3.63 11.64 -14.13
C ASP A 98 -3.48 11.90 -15.63
N ALA A 99 -3.79 10.91 -16.42
CA ALA A 99 -3.86 11.01 -17.87
C ALA A 99 -4.61 9.81 -18.46
N SER A 100 -5.09 9.94 -19.69
CA SER A 100 -5.55 8.78 -20.45
C SER A 100 -4.35 7.97 -20.93
N TYR A 101 -3.96 6.94 -20.15
CA TYR A 101 -2.85 6.05 -20.51
C TYR A 101 -3.26 4.94 -21.48
N GLY A 102 -4.54 4.86 -21.87
CA GLY A 102 -5.07 3.87 -22.80
C GLY A 102 -5.64 2.63 -22.10
N ASN A 103 -6.09 1.66 -22.90
CA ASN A 103 -6.72 0.42 -22.42
C ASN A 103 -5.65 -0.58 -21.91
N THR A 104 -4.88 -0.17 -20.94
CA THR A 104 -3.76 -0.94 -20.35
C THR A 104 -4.22 -1.99 -19.35
N GLY A 105 -5.46 -1.90 -18.88
CA GLY A 105 -6.05 -2.80 -17.89
C GLY A 105 -5.84 -2.38 -16.44
N TRP A 106 -5.05 -1.34 -16.14
CA TRP A 106 -4.85 -0.86 -14.77
C TRP A 106 -5.60 0.46 -14.49
N LEU A 107 -6.16 0.58 -13.30
CA LEU A 107 -6.84 1.79 -12.79
C LEU A 107 -5.86 2.82 -12.27
N GLY A 108 -4.88 2.35 -11.51
CA GLY A 108 -3.79 3.12 -10.96
C GLY A 108 -2.54 2.28 -10.83
N LEU A 109 -1.41 2.95 -10.71
CA LEU A 109 -0.15 2.33 -10.33
C LEU A 109 0.70 3.28 -9.51
N ALA A 110 1.49 2.70 -8.61
CA ALA A 110 2.56 3.38 -7.90
C ALA A 110 3.90 2.79 -8.31
N GLN A 111 4.91 3.64 -8.42
CA GLN A 111 6.29 3.21 -8.60
C GLN A 111 7.18 3.87 -7.56
N ILE A 112 8.07 3.09 -6.95
CA ILE A 112 9.09 3.60 -6.05
C ILE A 112 10.48 3.21 -6.56
N TRP A 113 11.38 4.15 -6.54
CA TRP A 113 12.81 3.96 -6.81
C TRP A 113 13.54 3.77 -5.52
N VAL A 114 14.20 2.63 -5.38
CA VAL A 114 14.84 2.20 -4.15
C VAL A 114 16.33 2.04 -4.38
N SER A 115 17.13 2.46 -3.41
CA SER A 115 18.56 2.14 -3.32
C SER A 115 18.89 1.71 -1.89
N GLY A 116 19.33 0.46 -1.73
CA GLY A 116 19.43 -0.19 -0.44
C GLY A 116 18.05 -0.32 0.21
N SER A 117 17.86 0.21 1.40
CA SER A 117 16.56 0.25 2.10
C SER A 117 15.76 1.54 1.86
N HIS A 118 16.30 2.51 1.10
CA HIS A 118 15.71 3.83 1.01
C HIS A 118 14.96 4.06 -0.29
N ILE A 119 13.76 4.65 -0.17
CA ILE A 119 13.01 5.21 -1.28
C ILE A 119 13.62 6.60 -1.60
N ALA A 120 13.94 6.83 -2.87
CA ALA A 120 14.55 8.07 -3.32
C ALA A 120 13.57 9.00 -4.03
N GLN A 121 12.61 8.41 -4.72
CA GLN A 121 11.57 9.10 -5.50
C GLN A 121 10.40 8.14 -5.75
N GLY A 122 9.24 8.69 -6.05
CA GLY A 122 8.04 7.92 -6.37
C GLY A 122 7.16 8.61 -7.41
N VAL A 123 6.33 7.82 -8.07
CA VAL A 123 5.25 8.32 -8.91
C VAL A 123 3.97 7.56 -8.64
N VAL A 124 2.84 8.25 -8.83
CA VAL A 124 1.50 7.68 -8.85
C VAL A 124 0.86 8.07 -10.18
N LYS A 125 0.32 7.10 -10.89
CA LYS A 125 -0.40 7.31 -12.15
C LYS A 125 -1.84 6.84 -12.02
N LEU A 126 -2.79 7.71 -12.32
CA LEU A 126 -4.23 7.47 -12.31
C LEU A 126 -4.71 7.44 -13.76
N ASN A 127 -5.32 6.34 -14.20
CA ASN A 127 -5.59 6.14 -15.62
C ASN A 127 -7.00 6.61 -16.01
N ASP A 128 -7.13 7.83 -16.48
CA ASP A 128 -8.39 8.46 -16.90
C ASP A 128 -9.16 7.67 -17.96
N THR A 129 -8.50 6.74 -18.66
CA THR A 129 -9.18 5.88 -19.64
C THR A 129 -10.34 5.11 -19.03
N TYR A 130 -10.28 4.83 -17.72
CA TYR A 130 -11.32 4.06 -17.00
C TYR A 130 -12.29 4.93 -16.19
N TYR A 131 -12.01 6.23 -16.01
CA TYR A 131 -12.78 7.14 -15.16
C TYR A 131 -13.58 8.16 -15.99
N TYR A 132 -14.32 7.68 -16.98
CA TYR A 132 -15.18 8.52 -17.80
C TYR A 132 -16.64 8.47 -17.30
N PRO A 133 -17.47 9.49 -17.61
CA PRO A 133 -18.89 9.53 -17.20
C PRO A 133 -19.64 8.27 -17.63
N GLY A 134 -20.22 7.57 -16.66
CA GLY A 134 -20.94 6.30 -16.88
C GLY A 134 -20.07 5.04 -16.72
N SER A 135 -18.78 5.16 -16.50
CA SER A 135 -17.93 4.05 -16.09
C SER A 135 -18.26 3.60 -14.67
N SER A 136 -18.17 2.29 -14.40
CA SER A 136 -18.29 1.73 -13.05
C SER A 136 -17.20 2.24 -12.08
N TYR A 137 -16.10 2.76 -12.61
CA TYR A 137 -14.98 3.31 -11.84
C TYR A 137 -15.10 4.82 -11.61
N ASP A 138 -15.97 5.53 -12.34
CA ASP A 138 -16.16 6.98 -12.18
C ASP A 138 -17.06 7.30 -10.98
N THR A 139 -16.67 6.80 -9.81
CA THR A 139 -17.35 7.02 -8.54
C THR A 139 -16.43 7.69 -7.53
N PHE A 140 -17.00 8.29 -6.49
CA PHE A 140 -16.23 8.84 -5.38
C PHE A 140 -15.36 7.76 -4.72
N GLY A 141 -15.94 6.57 -4.50
CA GLY A 141 -15.26 5.47 -3.83
C GLY A 141 -14.03 4.98 -4.60
N TRP A 142 -14.18 4.70 -5.89
CA TRP A 142 -13.07 4.22 -6.70
C TRP A 142 -11.94 5.24 -6.86
N ARG A 143 -12.27 6.51 -7.09
CA ARG A 143 -11.26 7.55 -7.18
C ARG A 143 -10.54 7.76 -5.85
N SER A 144 -11.27 7.73 -4.72
CA SER A 144 -10.69 7.83 -3.38
C SER A 144 -9.78 6.64 -3.07
N LEU A 145 -10.29 5.41 -3.25
CA LEU A 145 -9.54 4.18 -3.01
C LEU A 145 -8.21 4.21 -3.77
N VAL A 146 -8.26 4.35 -5.10
CA VAL A 146 -7.07 4.23 -5.95
C VAL A 146 -6.07 5.35 -5.66
N THR A 147 -6.53 6.60 -5.47
CA THR A 147 -5.61 7.69 -5.13
C THR A 147 -4.92 7.47 -3.79
N CYS A 148 -5.67 7.09 -2.77
CA CYS A 148 -5.14 6.84 -1.43
C CYS A 148 -4.17 5.65 -1.42
N GLN A 149 -4.53 4.55 -2.07
CA GLN A 149 -3.77 3.30 -2.10
C GLN A 149 -2.42 3.49 -2.81
N GLU A 150 -2.44 4.06 -4.02
CA GLU A 150 -1.21 4.24 -4.78
C GLU A 150 -0.26 5.24 -4.09
N ILE A 151 -0.79 6.26 -3.41
CA ILE A 151 0.03 7.14 -2.56
C ILE A 151 0.61 6.37 -1.38
N GLY A 152 -0.18 5.52 -0.70
CA GLY A 152 0.26 4.68 0.42
C GLY A 152 1.45 3.77 0.07
N HIS A 153 1.42 3.14 -1.12
CA HIS A 153 2.55 2.34 -1.60
C HIS A 153 3.84 3.14 -1.71
N THR A 154 3.76 4.45 -2.04
CA THR A 154 4.97 5.29 -2.10
C THR A 154 5.58 5.58 -0.75
N PHE A 155 4.91 5.27 0.35
CA PHE A 155 5.43 5.38 1.72
C PHE A 155 6.08 4.10 2.23
N GLY A 156 6.10 3.04 1.42
CA GLY A 156 6.62 1.73 1.80
C GLY A 156 5.57 0.80 2.37
N LEU A 157 4.29 1.10 2.22
CA LEU A 157 3.18 0.23 2.61
C LEU A 157 2.84 -0.78 1.51
N ASP A 158 2.42 -1.95 1.94
CA ASP A 158 1.77 -2.99 1.17
C ASP A 158 0.27 -3.02 1.51
N HIS A 159 -0.48 -3.94 0.93
CA HIS A 159 -1.89 -4.12 1.25
C HIS A 159 -2.08 -4.76 2.63
N GLN A 160 -3.10 -4.31 3.37
CA GLN A 160 -3.55 -5.00 4.59
C GLN A 160 -4.21 -6.34 4.27
N ASP A 161 -4.99 -6.38 3.20
CA ASP A 161 -5.61 -7.59 2.67
C ASP A 161 -5.60 -7.56 1.13
N THR A 162 -5.49 -8.72 0.53
CA THR A 162 -5.49 -8.92 -0.92
C THR A 162 -6.65 -9.79 -1.40
N ASN A 163 -7.59 -10.11 -0.52
CA ASN A 163 -8.78 -10.86 -0.87
C ASN A 163 -9.87 -9.91 -1.38
N PHE A 164 -10.14 -9.99 -2.65
CA PHE A 164 -11.06 -9.10 -3.35
C PHE A 164 -12.56 -9.31 -2.99
N ASP A 165 -12.90 -10.46 -2.42
CA ASP A 165 -14.29 -10.90 -2.20
C ASP A 165 -14.70 -10.93 -0.72
N ASN A 166 -13.82 -10.55 0.20
CA ASN A 166 -14.18 -10.44 1.61
C ASN A 166 -14.80 -9.08 1.95
N PRO A 167 -15.37 -8.90 3.17
CA PRO A 167 -15.83 -7.60 3.62
C PRO A 167 -14.70 -6.58 3.71
N ASN A 168 -14.99 -5.33 3.33
CA ASN A 168 -14.03 -4.22 3.44
C ASN A 168 -13.46 -4.07 4.86
N LEU A 169 -12.17 -3.78 4.96
CA LEU A 169 -11.48 -3.52 6.22
C LEU A 169 -11.57 -2.04 6.66
N GLY A 170 -12.15 -1.15 5.83
CA GLY A 170 -12.24 0.28 6.11
C GLY A 170 -10.90 1.00 5.93
N THR A 171 -10.10 0.54 5.01
CA THR A 171 -8.83 1.15 4.61
C THR A 171 -8.65 1.14 3.11
N CYS A 172 -8.01 2.16 2.57
CA CYS A 172 -7.62 2.16 1.16
C CYS A 172 -6.49 1.16 0.84
N MET A 173 -5.79 0.62 1.86
CA MET A 173 -4.78 -0.43 1.65
C MET A 173 -5.39 -1.84 1.64
N ASP A 174 -6.70 -1.95 1.50
CA ASP A 174 -7.47 -3.19 1.35
C ASP A 174 -7.93 -3.37 -0.10
N TYR A 175 -7.93 -4.60 -0.57
CA TYR A 175 -8.47 -4.95 -1.88
C TYR A 175 -9.98 -5.17 -1.80
N THR A 176 -10.72 -4.61 -2.75
CA THR A 176 -12.18 -4.72 -2.74
C THR A 176 -12.78 -4.68 -4.16
N SER A 177 -13.88 -5.36 -4.33
CA SER A 177 -14.74 -5.24 -5.51
C SER A 177 -15.71 -4.05 -5.43
N ASN A 178 -15.88 -3.49 -4.24
CA ASN A 178 -16.80 -2.38 -3.99
C ASN A 178 -16.27 -1.47 -2.87
N PRO A 179 -15.53 -0.40 -3.19
CA PRO A 179 -14.99 0.51 -2.19
C PRO A 179 -16.04 1.25 -1.38
N ASP A 180 -17.29 1.32 -1.86
CA ASP A 180 -18.41 1.98 -1.19
C ASP A 180 -19.13 1.07 -0.17
N ALA A 181 -18.79 -0.23 -0.10
CA ALA A 181 -19.36 -1.13 0.90
C ALA A 181 -18.90 -0.72 2.32
N SER A 182 -19.76 -0.99 3.31
CA SER A 182 -19.47 -0.61 4.70
C SER A 182 -18.63 -1.66 5.42
N PRO A 183 -17.52 -1.26 6.09
CA PRO A 183 -16.94 0.10 6.12
C PRO A 183 -16.30 0.48 4.78
N PRO A 184 -16.38 1.77 4.35
CA PRO A 184 -15.84 2.16 3.05
C PRO A 184 -14.31 2.22 3.05
N ASN A 185 -13.70 1.87 1.90
CA ASN A 185 -12.26 1.83 1.71
C ASN A 185 -11.71 3.13 1.07
N TYR A 186 -12.03 4.29 1.63
CA TYR A 186 -11.66 5.59 1.04
C TYR A 186 -10.36 6.20 1.56
N SER A 187 -9.96 5.83 2.77
CA SER A 187 -8.89 6.46 3.52
C SER A 187 -8.11 5.43 4.34
N PRO A 188 -6.91 5.76 4.85
CA PRO A 188 -6.19 4.89 5.77
C PRO A 188 -6.98 4.62 7.05
N ASN A 189 -6.80 3.46 7.64
CA ASN A 189 -7.28 3.13 8.98
C ASN A 189 -6.14 3.12 10.01
N GLN A 190 -6.45 2.76 11.26
CA GLN A 190 -5.45 2.72 12.32
C GLN A 190 -4.32 1.71 12.04
N GLY A 191 -4.60 0.59 11.36
CA GLY A 191 -3.60 -0.39 10.98
C GLY A 191 -2.53 0.19 10.06
N ASP A 192 -2.90 1.07 9.13
CA ASP A 192 -1.95 1.74 8.23
C ASP A 192 -1.06 2.72 8.98
N TYR A 193 -1.63 3.49 9.93
CA TYR A 193 -0.83 4.40 10.76
C TYR A 193 0.11 3.64 11.69
N ASP A 194 -0.32 2.50 12.23
CA ASP A 194 0.51 1.63 13.04
C ASP A 194 1.67 1.03 12.20
N GLU A 195 1.41 0.66 10.93
CA GLU A 195 2.49 0.20 10.04
C GLU A 195 3.48 1.33 9.72
N LEU A 196 3.00 2.55 9.48
CA LEU A 196 3.89 3.71 9.32
C LEU A 196 4.75 3.94 10.56
N LEU A 197 4.19 3.75 11.77
CA LEU A 197 4.99 3.78 13.01
C LEU A 197 6.07 2.69 13.01
N CYS A 198 5.73 1.46 12.59
CA CYS A 198 6.68 0.36 12.50
C CYS A 198 7.83 0.64 11.51
N ILE A 199 7.51 1.27 10.38
CA ILE A 199 8.51 1.62 9.36
C ILE A 199 9.37 2.81 9.79
N TYR A 200 8.76 3.82 10.44
CA TYR A 200 9.36 5.14 10.58
C TYR A 200 9.72 5.53 12.02
N ASP A 201 9.22 4.89 13.06
CA ASP A 201 9.54 5.25 14.44
C ASP A 201 10.51 4.25 15.08
N PRO A 202 11.77 4.66 15.38
CA PRO A 202 12.72 3.81 16.09
C PRO A 202 12.21 3.32 17.45
N ALA A 203 11.35 4.11 18.10
CA ALA A 203 10.79 3.75 19.40
C ALA A 203 9.72 2.66 19.31
N SER A 204 9.20 2.35 18.13
CA SER A 204 8.22 1.29 17.90
C SER A 204 8.83 -0.09 17.72
N ALA A 205 10.15 -0.18 17.47
CA ALA A 205 10.84 -1.43 17.21
C ALA A 205 10.59 -2.48 18.31
N GLY A 206 10.10 -3.66 17.91
CA GLY A 206 9.79 -4.76 18.80
C GLY A 206 8.53 -4.56 19.68
N LYS A 207 7.76 -3.49 19.47
CA LYS A 207 6.52 -3.25 20.22
C LYS A 207 5.31 -3.79 19.45
N THR A 208 4.30 -4.18 20.21
CA THR A 208 2.95 -4.41 19.69
C THR A 208 2.18 -3.10 19.80
N LEU A 209 1.66 -2.62 18.70
CA LEU A 209 0.85 -1.42 18.61
C LEU A 209 -0.64 -1.77 18.64
N SER A 210 -1.50 -0.79 18.63
CA SER A 210 -2.93 -0.90 18.91
C SER A 210 -3.69 -1.94 18.06
N THR A 211 -4.95 -2.06 18.28
CA THR A 211 -5.81 -3.16 17.81
C THR A 211 -6.17 -3.11 16.30
N PRO A 212 -6.20 -4.28 15.63
CA PRO A 212 -5.76 -5.59 16.12
C PRO A 212 -4.24 -5.59 16.28
N THR A 213 -3.74 -6.24 17.28
CA THR A 213 -2.35 -6.17 17.73
C THR A 213 -1.35 -6.18 16.57
N HIS A 214 -0.83 -5.00 16.23
CA HIS A 214 0.16 -4.80 15.19
C HIS A 214 1.55 -5.01 15.80
N SER A 215 2.32 -5.95 15.28
CA SER A 215 3.66 -6.26 15.79
C SER A 215 4.72 -5.69 14.86
N CYS A 216 5.43 -4.67 15.31
CA CYS A 216 6.54 -4.10 14.57
C CYS A 216 7.72 -5.06 14.52
N THR A 217 7.97 -5.64 13.36
CA THR A 217 9.19 -6.40 13.08
C THR A 217 10.31 -5.53 12.50
N GLY A 218 9.94 -4.30 12.06
CA GLY A 218 10.87 -3.33 11.51
C GLY A 218 11.73 -2.65 12.56
N THR A 219 12.88 -2.19 12.14
CA THR A 219 13.82 -1.41 12.94
C THR A 219 13.75 0.06 12.52
N GLY A 220 12.57 0.70 12.64
CA GLY A 220 12.48 2.12 12.30
C GLY A 220 13.71 2.85 12.85
N HIS A 221 14.53 3.44 11.98
CA HIS A 221 15.72 4.18 12.41
C HIS A 221 15.77 5.54 11.71
N LEU A 222 16.36 6.50 12.37
CA LEU A 222 16.62 7.81 11.78
C LEU A 222 17.99 7.83 11.11
N ASP A 223 18.06 8.48 9.96
CA ASP A 223 19.31 8.70 9.27
C ASP A 223 20.08 9.87 9.89
N SER A 224 21.36 9.71 10.12
CA SER A 224 22.16 10.71 10.87
C SER A 224 22.40 12.01 10.10
N THR A 225 22.33 12.00 8.76
CA THR A 225 22.76 13.14 7.93
C THR A 225 21.97 13.34 6.64
N THR A 226 20.86 12.61 6.42
CA THR A 226 20.21 12.55 5.11
C THR A 226 18.87 13.29 5.14
N THR A 227 18.70 14.27 4.27
CA THR A 227 17.39 14.83 3.94
C THR A 227 16.66 13.92 2.97
N VAL A 228 15.32 13.96 3.01
CA VAL A 228 14.42 13.14 2.19
C VAL A 228 14.91 13.04 0.74
N GLY A 229 15.35 11.86 0.34
CA GLY A 229 15.68 11.50 -1.03
C GLY A 229 17.03 11.99 -1.60
N GLN A 230 17.72 12.96 -1.02
CA GLN A 230 18.89 13.59 -1.68
C GLN A 230 20.15 12.72 -1.77
N THR A 231 20.51 12.01 -0.70
CA THR A 231 21.76 11.22 -0.70
C THR A 231 21.57 9.87 -1.41
N VAL A 232 20.36 9.39 -1.49
CA VAL A 232 20.01 8.11 -2.11
C VAL A 232 20.11 8.20 -3.62
N ASN A 233 19.67 9.31 -4.21
CA ASN A 233 19.72 9.54 -5.66
C ASN A 233 21.15 9.46 -6.24
N ASN A 234 22.17 9.88 -5.48
CA ASN A 234 23.56 9.84 -5.93
C ASN A 234 24.13 8.42 -6.03
N ARG A 235 23.41 7.42 -5.50
CA ARG A 235 23.80 5.99 -5.55
C ARG A 235 23.08 5.21 -6.64
N MET A 236 22.01 5.76 -7.19
CA MET A 236 21.22 5.10 -8.22
C MET A 236 21.95 5.14 -9.57
N PRO A 237 21.94 4.05 -10.34
CA PRO A 237 22.44 4.05 -11.70
C PRO A 237 21.73 5.11 -12.57
N PRO A 238 22.41 5.81 -13.48
CA PRO A 238 21.77 6.80 -14.37
C PRO A 238 20.58 6.25 -15.14
N ALA A 239 20.58 4.96 -15.48
CA ALA A 239 19.48 4.28 -16.15
C ALA A 239 18.17 4.29 -15.37
N MET A 240 18.19 4.53 -14.05
CA MET A 240 17.00 4.65 -13.21
C MET A 240 16.40 6.08 -13.19
N ASN A 241 17.17 7.08 -13.60
CA ASN A 241 16.84 8.48 -13.27
C ASN A 241 15.83 9.15 -14.19
N ASP A 242 15.59 8.64 -15.39
CA ASP A 242 14.81 9.39 -16.40
C ASP A 242 13.82 8.51 -17.18
N VAL A 243 13.33 7.44 -16.59
CA VAL A 243 12.57 6.45 -17.33
C VAL A 243 11.10 6.54 -17.00
N ASP A 244 10.30 6.59 -18.04
CA ASP A 244 8.86 6.42 -18.00
C ASP A 244 8.56 4.92 -18.15
N TYR A 245 8.36 4.23 -17.04
CA TYR A 245 7.99 2.82 -17.03
C TYR A 245 6.45 2.69 -17.00
N SER A 246 5.76 3.17 -18.01
CA SER A 246 4.29 3.08 -18.07
C SER A 246 3.78 1.76 -18.60
N GLU A 247 4.62 1.01 -19.31
CA GLU A 247 4.21 -0.20 -20.00
C GLU A 247 4.56 -1.47 -19.22
N PRO A 248 3.65 -2.46 -19.12
CA PRO A 248 3.87 -3.68 -18.33
C PRO A 248 5.15 -4.44 -18.64
N HIS A 249 5.59 -4.44 -19.90
CA HIS A 249 6.83 -5.13 -20.30
C HIS A 249 8.12 -4.47 -19.78
N GLN A 250 8.01 -3.24 -19.23
CA GLN A 250 9.13 -2.47 -18.68
C GLN A 250 9.24 -2.62 -17.15
N TRP A 251 8.28 -3.27 -16.49
CA TRP A 251 8.23 -3.33 -15.03
C TRP A 251 9.14 -4.41 -14.41
N GLY A 252 9.79 -5.20 -15.25
CA GLY A 252 10.65 -6.29 -14.78
C GLY A 252 9.85 -7.56 -14.44
N ARG A 253 10.27 -8.25 -13.39
CA ARG A 253 9.70 -9.55 -13.00
C ARG A 253 8.50 -9.37 -12.07
N LEU A 254 7.40 -10.08 -12.35
CA LEU A 254 6.30 -10.23 -11.39
C LEU A 254 6.81 -10.98 -10.15
N ILE A 255 6.66 -10.37 -8.97
CA ILE A 255 7.13 -10.95 -7.70
C ILE A 255 5.99 -11.23 -6.73
N ARG A 256 4.83 -10.60 -6.91
CA ARG A 256 3.65 -10.82 -6.05
C ARG A 256 2.35 -10.52 -6.79
N GLY A 257 1.29 -11.24 -6.42
CA GLY A 257 -0.03 -11.09 -7.02
C GLY A 257 -0.09 -11.58 -8.46
N SER A 258 -1.08 -11.14 -9.18
CA SER A 258 -1.28 -11.38 -10.61
C SER A 258 -2.34 -10.44 -11.15
N ARG A 259 -2.46 -10.33 -12.47
CA ARG A 259 -3.59 -9.63 -13.08
C ARG A 259 -4.94 -10.22 -12.62
N ALA A 260 -5.06 -11.55 -12.61
CA ALA A 260 -6.27 -12.25 -12.18
C ALA A 260 -6.63 -12.01 -10.70
N ALA A 261 -5.65 -11.72 -9.86
CA ALA A 261 -5.87 -11.38 -8.45
C ALA A 261 -6.30 -9.91 -8.24
N GLY A 262 -6.34 -9.09 -9.30
CA GLY A 262 -6.68 -7.67 -9.24
C GLY A 262 -5.54 -6.77 -8.83
N PHE A 263 -4.43 -7.29 -8.34
CA PHE A 263 -3.22 -6.56 -8.00
C PHE A 263 -1.97 -7.29 -8.46
N ALA A 264 -0.90 -6.55 -8.69
CA ALA A 264 0.39 -7.14 -8.98
C ALA A 264 1.52 -6.22 -8.49
N VAL A 265 2.64 -6.83 -8.10
CA VAL A 265 3.88 -6.11 -7.81
C VAL A 265 4.99 -6.67 -8.68
N TYR A 266 5.69 -5.78 -9.33
CA TYR A 266 6.81 -6.08 -10.21
C TYR A 266 8.10 -5.49 -9.65
N ASP A 267 9.21 -6.16 -9.93
CA ASP A 267 10.56 -5.74 -9.55
C ASP A 267 11.44 -5.64 -10.80
N LEU A 268 11.88 -4.43 -11.09
CA LEU A 268 12.92 -4.16 -12.08
C LEU A 268 14.24 -3.92 -11.34
N ASP A 269 15.09 -4.94 -11.34
CA ASP A 269 16.35 -4.98 -10.61
C ASP A 269 17.50 -4.43 -11.47
N PHE A 270 18.20 -3.42 -10.97
CA PHE A 270 19.39 -2.80 -11.56
C PHE A 270 20.69 -3.27 -10.89
N GLY A 271 20.61 -4.21 -9.97
CA GLY A 271 21.73 -4.71 -9.18
C GLY A 271 22.14 -3.80 -8.03
N HIS A 272 22.99 -4.33 -7.14
CA HIS A 272 23.55 -3.60 -5.99
C HIS A 272 22.49 -2.98 -5.05
N GLY A 273 21.29 -3.61 -4.96
CA GLY A 273 20.19 -3.12 -4.14
C GLY A 273 19.46 -1.92 -4.74
N ASN A 274 19.56 -1.71 -6.05
CA ASN A 274 18.81 -0.68 -6.77
C ASN A 274 17.64 -1.32 -7.51
N HIS A 275 16.43 -0.92 -7.18
CA HIS A 275 15.18 -1.49 -7.69
C HIS A 275 14.17 -0.41 -8.05
N ILE A 276 13.33 -0.72 -9.03
CA ILE A 276 12.05 -0.02 -9.23
C ILE A 276 10.95 -1.03 -8.98
N PHE A 277 10.18 -0.80 -7.91
CA PHE A 277 8.97 -1.59 -7.66
C PHE A 277 7.77 -0.89 -8.29
N THR A 278 6.95 -1.66 -9.00
CA THR A 278 5.70 -1.20 -9.59
C THR A 278 4.55 -1.97 -8.95
N PHE A 279 3.70 -1.24 -8.21
CA PHE A 279 2.43 -1.72 -7.66
C PHE A 279 1.33 -1.38 -8.66
N VAL A 280 0.39 -2.28 -8.89
CA VAL A 280 -0.62 -2.11 -9.93
C VAL A 280 -1.98 -2.56 -9.43
N THR A 281 -2.96 -1.67 -9.51
CA THR A 281 -4.38 -1.97 -9.29
C THR A 281 -5.06 -2.19 -10.63
N TRP A 282 -5.53 -3.45 -10.86
CA TRP A 282 -6.13 -3.86 -12.13
C TRP A 282 -7.64 -3.63 -12.16
N THR A 283 -8.17 -3.36 -13.36
CA THR A 283 -9.61 -3.37 -13.60
C THR A 283 -10.19 -4.79 -13.50
N ARG A 284 -11.49 -4.92 -13.20
CA ARG A 284 -12.17 -6.22 -13.20
C ARG A 284 -12.14 -6.90 -14.56
N GLU A 285 -12.22 -6.13 -15.64
CA GLU A 285 -12.17 -6.63 -17.01
C GLU A 285 -10.80 -7.24 -17.32
N ALA A 286 -9.73 -6.65 -16.79
CA ALA A 286 -8.37 -7.15 -16.95
C ALA A 286 -8.11 -8.43 -16.15
N GLN A 287 -8.82 -8.65 -15.05
CA GLN A 287 -8.70 -9.85 -14.22
C GLN A 287 -9.20 -11.11 -14.95
N ASN A 288 -10.06 -10.96 -15.94
CA ASN A 288 -10.68 -12.04 -16.70
C ASN A 288 -9.97 -12.35 -18.02
N GLN A 289 -8.82 -11.72 -18.29
CA GLN A 289 -7.98 -11.92 -19.49
C GLN A 289 -6.70 -12.70 -19.16
#